data_db5259f7c5c50a960af7d27f22cba1c8
#
_entry.id   db5259f7c5c50a960af7d27f22cba1c8
#
_cell.length_a   1.000
_cell.length_b   1.000
_cell.length_c   1.000
_cell.angle_alpha   90.00
_cell.angle_beta   90.00
_cell.angle_gamma   90.00
#
_symmetry.space_group_name_H-M   'P 1'
#
loop_
_entity.id
_entity.type
_entity.pdbx_description
1 polymer ?
#
loop_
_entity_poly.entity_id
_entity_poly.type
_entity_poly.pdbx_seq_one_letter_code
_entity_poly.pdbx_strand_id
1 'polypeptide(L)'
;MEQIIIFFFALTSFFGIENNIIAADKTTVTIHPQNQQIEIVQEELFAIIRSEADLNLAREKWAGVSAMTTSDATWPQALDGFTTKTLSLASLDSQIQPQLTLTYSDEQALRAMGVWYDAKKKQFSVNHVPHDNLQTEDGKLVGNYWVFYGDKTFSFTLEPFKQMPEKYQQLKQPLNQVLAEI
;
A
#
# COMPACT_ATOMS: atom_id res chain seq x y z
N MET A 1 -15.15 10.45 -2.48
CA MET A 1 -14.60 10.28 -1.10
C MET A 1 -14.24 8.84 -0.77
N GLU A 2 -14.95 7.85 -1.29
CA GLU A 2 -14.70 6.42 -1.00
C GLU A 2 -13.44 5.85 -1.66
N GLN A 3 -13.04 6.31 -2.84
CA GLN A 3 -12.00 5.66 -3.65
C GLN A 3 -10.57 5.86 -3.13
N ILE A 4 -10.26 6.94 -2.44
CA ILE A 4 -8.91 7.17 -1.88
C ILE A 4 -8.77 6.50 -0.52
N ILE A 5 -9.85 6.44 0.24
CA ILE A 5 -9.94 5.58 1.40
C ILE A 5 -9.65 4.13 0.97
N ILE A 6 -10.19 3.69 -0.16
CA ILE A 6 -9.95 2.36 -0.73
C ILE A 6 -8.47 2.15 -1.08
N PHE A 7 -7.74 3.14 -1.61
CA PHE A 7 -6.34 2.98 -1.94
C PHE A 7 -5.45 2.79 -0.70
N PHE A 8 -5.73 3.51 0.38
CA PHE A 8 -5.05 3.32 1.67
C PHE A 8 -5.51 2.07 2.39
N PHE A 9 -6.82 1.83 2.38
CA PHE A 9 -7.40 0.62 2.93
C PHE A 9 -7.06 -0.60 2.10
N ALA A 10 -6.89 -0.47 0.78
CA ALA A 10 -6.50 -1.60 -0.05
C ALA A 10 -5.15 -2.16 0.37
N LEU A 11 -4.14 -1.33 0.62
CA LEU A 11 -2.84 -1.83 1.08
C LEU A 11 -2.90 -2.45 2.48
N THR A 12 -3.69 -1.88 3.39
CA THR A 12 -3.96 -2.49 4.70
C THR A 12 -4.97 -3.65 4.63
N SER A 13 -5.93 -3.60 3.71
CA SER A 13 -6.90 -4.68 3.43
C SER A 13 -6.25 -5.85 2.72
N PHE A 14 -5.24 -5.65 1.87
CA PHE A 14 -4.46 -6.73 1.26
C PHE A 14 -3.83 -7.63 2.30
N PHE A 15 -3.46 -7.06 3.44
CA PHE A 15 -2.91 -7.82 4.55
C PHE A 15 -3.98 -8.33 5.53
N GLY A 16 -5.28 -8.27 5.17
CA GLY A 16 -6.36 -8.72 6.03
C GLY A 16 -6.56 -7.87 7.29
N ILE A 17 -6.10 -6.61 7.28
CA ILE A 17 -6.15 -5.71 8.42
C ILE A 17 -7.44 -4.89 8.35
N GLU A 18 -8.56 -5.51 8.62
CA GLU A 18 -9.87 -4.83 8.62
C GLU A 18 -10.01 -3.72 9.68
N ASN A 19 -9.16 -3.70 10.70
CA ASN A 19 -9.22 -2.75 11.80
C ASN A 19 -8.02 -1.77 11.86
N ASN A 20 -7.34 -1.51 10.76
CA ASN A 20 -6.34 -0.44 10.58
C ASN A 20 -5.42 -0.16 11.78
N ILE A 21 -5.00 -1.21 12.47
CA ILE A 21 -4.12 -1.03 13.63
C ILE A 21 -2.65 -0.90 13.22
N ILE A 22 -2.27 -1.48 12.06
CA ILE A 22 -0.93 -1.34 11.46
C ILE A 22 -1.06 -0.49 10.20
N ALA A 23 -0.16 0.45 10.03
CA ALA A 23 -0.09 1.33 8.87
C ALA A 23 1.38 1.59 8.48
N ALA A 24 1.59 2.18 7.31
CA ALA A 24 2.88 2.64 6.83
C ALA A 24 2.86 4.16 6.69
N ASP A 25 3.90 4.84 7.14
CA ASP A 25 4.02 6.28 6.91
C ASP A 25 4.23 6.61 5.45
N LYS A 26 4.92 5.72 4.74
CA LYS A 26 5.23 5.88 3.34
C LYS A 26 4.94 4.60 2.57
N THR A 27 4.27 4.74 1.43
CA THR A 27 4.03 3.66 0.48
C THR A 27 4.45 4.12 -0.91
N THR A 28 5.39 3.40 -1.51
CA THR A 28 5.82 3.64 -2.89
C THR A 28 5.21 2.59 -3.80
N VAL A 29 4.57 3.04 -4.87
CA VAL A 29 3.96 2.19 -5.90
C VAL A 29 4.70 2.44 -7.21
N THR A 30 5.22 1.37 -7.81
CA THR A 30 5.85 1.39 -9.13
C THR A 30 5.08 0.50 -10.08
N ILE A 31 4.70 1.03 -11.24
CA ILE A 31 3.99 0.30 -12.28
C ILE A 31 4.89 0.16 -13.49
N HIS A 32 5.04 -1.08 -13.96
CA HIS A 32 5.80 -1.46 -15.15
C HIS A 32 4.83 -1.94 -16.24
N PRO A 33 4.27 -1.05 -17.07
CA PRO A 33 3.23 -1.42 -18.04
C PRO A 33 3.69 -2.47 -19.04
N GLN A 34 4.96 -2.42 -19.46
CA GLN A 34 5.52 -3.37 -20.43
C GLN A 34 5.63 -4.80 -19.89
N ASN A 35 5.81 -4.92 -18.58
CA ASN A 35 5.91 -6.21 -17.88
C ASN A 35 4.57 -6.62 -17.25
N GLN A 36 3.55 -5.77 -17.34
CA GLN A 36 2.27 -5.94 -16.66
C GLN A 36 2.44 -6.23 -15.15
N GLN A 37 3.33 -5.48 -14.51
CA GLN A 37 3.73 -5.67 -13.12
C GLN A 37 3.51 -4.39 -12.32
N ILE A 38 3.13 -4.57 -11.05
CA ILE A 38 3.09 -3.53 -10.04
C ILE A 38 3.92 -3.98 -8.84
N GLU A 39 4.72 -3.07 -8.31
CA GLU A 39 5.49 -3.24 -7.09
C GLU A 39 5.04 -2.21 -6.06
N ILE A 40 4.84 -2.66 -4.83
CA ILE A 40 4.38 -1.83 -3.73
C ILE A 40 5.33 -2.05 -2.56
N VAL A 41 5.98 -1.00 -2.12
CA VAL A 41 6.91 -1.02 -0.97
C VAL A 41 6.33 -0.15 0.13
N GLN A 42 6.25 -0.71 1.34
CA GLN A 42 5.82 0.02 2.52
C GLN A 42 7.00 0.26 3.46
N GLU A 43 7.13 1.49 3.93
CA GLU A 43 8.22 1.92 4.78
C GLU A 43 7.66 2.54 6.07
N GLU A 44 8.44 2.49 7.13
CA GLU A 44 8.11 3.08 8.42
C GLU A 44 6.76 2.56 8.97
N LEU A 45 6.66 1.22 9.04
CA LEU A 45 5.48 0.57 9.61
C LEU A 45 5.32 0.91 11.10
N PHE A 46 4.09 1.23 11.47
CA PHE A 46 3.73 1.55 12.85
C PHE A 46 2.36 1.00 13.22
N ALA A 47 2.08 0.98 14.51
CA ALA A 47 0.75 0.72 15.04
C ALA A 47 0.31 1.86 15.99
N ILE A 48 -1.00 2.07 16.11
CA ILE A 48 -1.60 2.97 17.09
C ILE A 48 -2.01 2.14 18.30
N ILE A 49 -1.25 2.24 19.38
CA ILE A 49 -1.42 1.42 20.57
C ILE A 49 -2.01 2.27 21.70
N ARG A 50 -3.27 2.00 22.05
CA ARG A 50 -4.01 2.67 23.12
C ARG A 50 -4.14 1.78 24.36
N SER A 51 -3.96 0.45 24.17
CA SER A 51 -4.15 -0.55 25.20
C SER A 51 -3.35 -1.82 24.90
N GLU A 52 -3.24 -2.71 25.88
CA GLU A 52 -2.66 -4.03 25.67
C GLU A 52 -3.44 -4.88 24.66
N ALA A 53 -4.74 -4.67 24.56
CA ALA A 53 -5.57 -5.33 23.53
C ALA A 53 -5.17 -4.89 22.11
N ASP A 54 -4.86 -3.60 21.90
CA ASP A 54 -4.35 -3.10 20.61
C ASP A 54 -2.97 -3.71 20.30
N LEU A 55 -2.11 -3.85 21.29
CA LEU A 55 -0.80 -4.48 21.13
C LEU A 55 -0.92 -5.94 20.68
N ASN A 56 -1.77 -6.71 21.35
CA ASN A 56 -2.01 -8.11 20.99
C ASN A 56 -2.64 -8.25 19.60
N LEU A 57 -3.58 -7.37 19.27
CA LEU A 57 -4.20 -7.33 17.94
C LEU A 57 -3.17 -6.99 16.85
N ALA A 58 -2.27 -6.03 17.08
CA ALA A 58 -1.22 -5.69 16.13
C ALA A 58 -0.29 -6.89 15.86
N ARG A 59 0.09 -7.63 16.91
CA ARG A 59 0.91 -8.84 16.80
C ARG A 59 0.20 -9.95 16.03
N GLU A 60 -1.08 -10.20 16.32
CA GLU A 60 -1.91 -11.18 15.60
C GLU A 60 -2.02 -10.82 14.11
N LYS A 61 -2.33 -9.57 13.79
CA LYS A 61 -2.44 -9.09 12.41
C LYS A 61 -1.12 -9.21 11.67
N TRP A 62 -0.01 -8.87 12.32
CA TRP A 62 1.31 -9.03 11.72
C TRP A 62 1.67 -10.49 11.45
N ALA A 63 1.31 -11.40 12.34
CA ALA A 63 1.51 -12.83 12.10
C ALA A 63 0.76 -13.30 10.84
N GLY A 64 -0.46 -12.80 10.62
CA GLY A 64 -1.21 -13.03 9.38
C GLY A 64 -0.50 -12.52 8.13
N VAL A 65 0.06 -11.30 8.19
CA VAL A 65 0.87 -10.73 7.08
C VAL A 65 2.10 -11.59 6.82
N SER A 66 2.83 -11.97 7.87
CA SER A 66 4.03 -12.80 7.72
C SER A 66 3.73 -14.17 7.11
N ALA A 67 2.56 -14.74 7.39
CA ALA A 67 2.13 -16.01 6.79
C ALA A 67 1.90 -15.90 5.27
N MET A 68 1.63 -14.68 4.75
CA MET A 68 1.43 -14.46 3.31
C MET A 68 2.73 -14.49 2.48
N THR A 69 3.88 -14.62 3.13
CA THR A 69 5.17 -14.79 2.42
C THR A 69 5.38 -16.21 1.89
N THR A 70 4.50 -17.15 2.24
CA THR A 70 4.59 -18.55 1.80
C THR A 70 3.87 -18.78 0.47
N SER A 71 4.25 -19.85 -0.24
CA SER A 71 3.62 -20.22 -1.52
C SER A 71 2.15 -20.59 -1.41
N ASP A 72 1.71 -21.05 -0.23
CA ASP A 72 0.35 -21.53 0.01
C ASP A 72 -0.54 -20.43 0.64
N ALA A 73 -0.10 -19.18 0.57
CA ALA A 73 -0.80 -18.07 1.16
C ALA A 73 -2.21 -17.87 0.57
N THR A 74 -3.18 -17.67 1.44
CA THR A 74 -4.52 -17.25 1.03
C THR A 74 -4.54 -15.74 0.85
N TRP A 75 -4.78 -15.31 -0.38
CA TRP A 75 -4.82 -13.90 -0.73
C TRP A 75 -6.23 -13.33 -0.61
N PRO A 76 -6.36 -12.04 -0.24
CA PRO A 76 -7.64 -11.35 -0.23
C PRO A 76 -8.30 -11.31 -1.60
N GLN A 77 -9.63 -11.45 -1.64
CA GLN A 77 -10.43 -11.45 -2.86
C GLN A 77 -10.19 -10.18 -3.73
N ALA A 78 -9.88 -9.05 -3.13
CA ALA A 78 -9.54 -7.82 -3.85
C ALA A 78 -8.35 -7.98 -4.83
N LEU A 79 -7.51 -9.01 -4.62
CA LEU A 79 -6.37 -9.33 -5.48
C LEU A 79 -6.66 -10.42 -6.53
N ASP A 80 -7.88 -10.91 -6.65
CA ASP A 80 -8.22 -11.98 -7.60
C ASP A 80 -7.97 -11.59 -9.08
N GLY A 81 -7.98 -10.29 -9.38
CA GLY A 81 -7.63 -9.79 -10.72
C GLY A 81 -6.15 -9.91 -11.09
N PHE A 82 -5.27 -10.25 -10.13
CA PHE A 82 -3.84 -10.39 -10.37
C PHE A 82 -3.46 -11.87 -10.54
N THR A 83 -2.63 -12.15 -11.55
CA THR A 83 -2.24 -13.51 -11.94
C THR A 83 -1.16 -14.09 -11.05
N THR A 84 -0.21 -13.28 -10.60
CA THR A 84 0.78 -13.67 -9.59
C THR A 84 0.82 -12.67 -8.46
N LYS A 85 1.12 -13.16 -7.26
CA LYS A 85 1.18 -12.37 -6.04
C LYS A 85 2.35 -12.88 -5.21
N THR A 86 3.27 -11.99 -4.88
CA THR A 86 4.45 -12.34 -4.06
C THR A 86 4.67 -11.26 -3.02
N LEU A 87 4.66 -11.65 -1.75
CA LEU A 87 5.03 -10.79 -0.64
C LEU A 87 6.40 -11.20 -0.12
N SER A 88 7.30 -10.26 0.01
CA SER A 88 8.57 -10.40 0.71
C SER A 88 8.67 -9.39 1.84
N LEU A 89 9.39 -9.77 2.90
CA LEU A 89 9.67 -8.90 4.03
C LEU A 89 11.18 -8.64 4.05
N ALA A 90 11.58 -7.48 3.56
CA ALA A 90 12.95 -7.02 3.69
C ALA A 90 13.18 -6.42 5.08
N SER A 91 14.43 -6.42 5.53
CA SER A 91 14.85 -5.71 6.73
C SER A 91 15.88 -4.66 6.31
N LEU A 92 15.56 -3.39 6.56
CA LEU A 92 16.44 -2.27 6.29
C LEU A 92 16.54 -1.40 7.54
N ASP A 93 17.76 -1.16 8.02
CA ASP A 93 18.03 -0.34 9.22
C ASP A 93 17.19 -0.75 10.45
N SER A 94 17.04 -2.06 10.67
CA SER A 94 16.22 -2.67 11.73
C SER A 94 14.71 -2.42 11.59
N GLN A 95 14.26 -1.91 10.46
CA GLN A 95 12.84 -1.77 10.13
C GLN A 95 12.40 -2.88 9.17
N ILE A 96 11.18 -3.35 9.36
CA ILE A 96 10.56 -4.33 8.45
C ILE A 96 9.93 -3.56 7.30
N GLN A 97 10.25 -3.99 6.08
CA GLN A 97 9.79 -3.34 4.85
C GLN A 97 9.08 -4.37 3.95
N PRO A 98 7.75 -4.44 4.00
CA PRO A 98 6.99 -5.29 3.10
C PRO A 98 7.11 -4.81 1.65
N GLN A 99 7.35 -5.76 0.77
CA GLN A 99 7.35 -5.55 -0.68
C GLN A 99 6.38 -6.53 -1.33
N LEU A 100 5.33 -6.01 -1.92
CA LEU A 100 4.32 -6.76 -2.66
C LEU A 100 4.54 -6.58 -4.16
N THR A 101 4.74 -7.70 -4.86
CA THR A 101 4.83 -7.73 -6.32
C THR A 101 3.63 -8.46 -6.89
N LEU A 102 2.94 -7.83 -7.82
CA LEU A 102 1.74 -8.35 -8.47
C LEU A 102 1.91 -8.30 -9.99
N THR A 103 1.43 -9.32 -10.71
CA THR A 103 1.29 -9.25 -12.16
C THR A 103 -0.18 -9.25 -12.56
N TYR A 104 -0.52 -8.56 -13.63
CA TYR A 104 -1.86 -8.48 -14.16
C TYR A 104 -1.87 -8.84 -15.66
N SER A 105 -2.98 -9.38 -16.14
CA SER A 105 -3.20 -9.62 -17.57
C SER A 105 -4.10 -8.58 -18.22
N ASP A 106 -4.81 -7.79 -17.40
CA ASP A 106 -5.73 -6.73 -17.82
C ASP A 106 -5.53 -5.53 -16.88
N GLU A 107 -5.36 -4.34 -17.42
CA GLU A 107 -5.20 -3.09 -16.67
C GLU A 107 -6.40 -2.77 -15.77
N GLN A 108 -7.56 -3.40 -15.99
CA GLN A 108 -8.70 -3.26 -15.09
C GLN A 108 -8.42 -3.77 -13.67
N ALA A 109 -7.51 -4.73 -13.52
CA ALA A 109 -7.07 -5.21 -12.20
C ALA A 109 -6.49 -4.07 -11.34
N LEU A 110 -5.81 -3.10 -11.95
CA LEU A 110 -5.21 -1.96 -11.26
C LEU A 110 -6.24 -1.02 -10.62
N ARG A 111 -7.53 -1.12 -11.01
CA ARG A 111 -8.61 -0.34 -10.38
C ARG A 111 -8.77 -0.68 -8.90
N ALA A 112 -8.45 -1.90 -8.50
CA ALA A 112 -8.42 -2.29 -7.09
C ALA A 112 -7.41 -1.45 -6.29
N MET A 113 -6.40 -0.90 -6.97
CA MET A 113 -5.38 -0.01 -6.41
C MET A 113 -5.67 1.48 -6.62
N GLY A 114 -6.84 1.83 -7.17
CA GLY A 114 -7.15 3.22 -7.50
C GLY A 114 -6.38 3.77 -8.70
N VAL A 115 -5.91 2.89 -9.58
CA VAL A 115 -5.24 3.24 -10.84
C VAL A 115 -6.14 2.90 -12.02
N TRP A 116 -6.38 3.85 -12.90
CA TRP A 116 -7.24 3.70 -14.08
C TRP A 116 -6.41 3.81 -15.34
N TYR A 117 -6.70 2.98 -16.31
CA TYR A 117 -6.11 3.03 -17.65
C TYR A 117 -7.13 3.50 -18.68
N ASP A 118 -6.76 4.51 -19.48
CA ASP A 118 -7.50 4.99 -20.63
C ASP A 118 -6.79 4.46 -21.92
N ALA A 119 -7.35 3.42 -22.53
CA ALA A 119 -6.80 2.79 -23.70
C ALA A 119 -6.77 3.73 -24.94
N LYS A 120 -7.71 4.69 -25.04
CA LYS A 120 -7.75 5.65 -26.16
C LYS A 120 -6.61 6.66 -26.07
N LYS A 121 -6.29 7.10 -24.88
CA LYS A 121 -5.21 8.05 -24.62
C LYS A 121 -3.87 7.36 -24.34
N LYS A 122 -3.88 6.04 -24.10
CA LYS A 122 -2.73 5.26 -23.64
C LYS A 122 -2.10 5.89 -22.41
N GLN A 123 -2.91 6.14 -21.39
CA GLN A 123 -2.51 6.83 -20.16
C GLN A 123 -3.08 6.14 -18.94
N PHE A 124 -2.27 6.10 -17.89
CA PHE A 124 -2.75 5.80 -16.54
C PHE A 124 -3.12 7.07 -15.80
N SER A 125 -4.03 6.96 -14.86
CA SER A 125 -4.39 8.05 -13.97
C SER A 125 -4.64 7.58 -12.55
N VAL A 126 -4.23 8.41 -11.59
CA VAL A 126 -4.46 8.23 -10.16
C VAL A 126 -5.09 9.50 -9.62
N ASN A 127 -6.11 9.36 -8.80
CA ASN A 127 -6.80 10.50 -8.25
C ASN A 127 -5.90 11.24 -7.23
N HIS A 128 -5.75 12.55 -7.38
CA HIS A 128 -5.00 13.40 -6.47
C HIS A 128 -5.79 13.77 -5.20
N VAL A 129 -7.13 13.79 -5.30
CA VAL A 129 -8.01 14.19 -4.18
C VAL A 129 -8.26 12.99 -3.26
N PRO A 130 -8.23 13.15 -1.91
CA PRO A 130 -8.43 14.40 -1.22
C PRO A 130 -7.17 15.11 -0.73
N HIS A 131 -5.96 14.67 -0.96
CA HIS A 131 -4.82 15.19 -0.22
C HIS A 131 -3.55 15.32 -1.06
N ASP A 132 -2.75 16.35 -0.78
CA ASP A 132 -1.39 16.59 -1.26
C ASP A 132 -0.40 15.49 -0.81
N ASN A 133 -0.88 14.29 -0.51
CA ASN A 133 -0.12 13.19 0.04
C ASN A 133 0.49 12.28 -1.03
N LEU A 134 0.08 12.46 -2.29
CA LEU A 134 0.67 11.75 -3.42
C LEU A 134 1.74 12.63 -4.06
N GLN A 135 2.95 12.07 -4.17
CA GLN A 135 4.11 12.71 -4.80
C GLN A 135 4.63 11.84 -5.94
N THR A 136 5.00 12.48 -7.05
CA THR A 136 5.61 11.81 -8.20
C THR A 136 6.39 12.82 -9.06
N GLU A 137 7.47 12.35 -9.67
CA GLU A 137 8.21 13.06 -10.71
C GLU A 137 7.84 12.55 -12.12
N ASP A 138 7.19 11.39 -12.21
CA ASP A 138 6.88 10.70 -13.47
C ASP A 138 5.54 11.14 -14.06
N GLY A 139 4.68 11.74 -13.24
CA GLY A 139 3.33 12.13 -13.61
C GLY A 139 3.16 13.62 -13.85
N LYS A 140 2.04 13.96 -14.47
CA LYS A 140 1.59 15.34 -14.64
C LYS A 140 0.21 15.52 -14.02
N LEU A 141 0.05 16.54 -13.18
CA LEU A 141 -1.24 16.86 -12.59
C LEU A 141 -2.16 17.51 -13.64
N VAL A 142 -3.30 16.90 -13.89
CA VAL A 142 -4.32 17.37 -14.82
C VAL A 142 -5.68 17.38 -14.09
N GLY A 143 -6.13 18.56 -13.71
CA GLY A 143 -7.29 18.67 -12.83
C GLY A 143 -7.05 17.99 -11.49
N ASN A 144 -7.87 17.01 -11.17
CA ASN A 144 -7.78 16.23 -9.92
C ASN A 144 -7.08 14.89 -10.07
N TYR A 145 -6.31 14.68 -11.16
CA TYR A 145 -5.67 13.40 -11.46
C TYR A 145 -4.20 13.60 -11.78
N TRP A 146 -3.36 12.73 -11.22
CA TRP A 146 -2.04 12.49 -11.73
C TRP A 146 -2.16 11.59 -12.96
N VAL A 147 -1.54 12.00 -14.07
CA VAL A 147 -1.59 11.30 -15.36
C VAL A 147 -0.19 10.87 -15.75
N PHE A 148 -0.07 9.60 -16.15
CA PHE A 148 1.20 8.95 -16.52
C PHE A 148 1.11 8.37 -17.93
N TYR A 149 2.24 8.27 -18.63
CA TYR A 149 2.30 7.64 -19.93
C TYR A 149 2.14 6.11 -19.82
N GLY A 150 1.34 5.53 -20.71
CA GLY A 150 0.98 4.10 -20.67
C GLY A 150 2.06 3.13 -21.11
N ASP A 151 3.15 3.62 -21.70
CA ASP A 151 4.26 2.84 -22.26
C ASP A 151 5.55 2.93 -21.41
N LYS A 152 5.54 3.70 -20.35
CA LYS A 152 6.69 3.92 -19.47
C LYS A 152 6.44 3.43 -18.06
N THR A 153 7.49 2.92 -17.43
CA THR A 153 7.48 2.71 -15.98
C THR A 153 7.30 4.05 -15.28
N PHE A 154 6.47 4.07 -14.26
CA PHE A 154 6.24 5.23 -13.43
C PHE A 154 6.06 4.85 -11.98
N SER A 155 6.39 5.77 -11.10
CA SER A 155 6.26 5.61 -9.65
C SER A 155 5.54 6.78 -9.01
N PHE A 156 4.88 6.52 -7.92
CA PHE A 156 4.36 7.54 -7.04
C PHE A 156 4.46 7.09 -5.58
N THR A 157 4.56 8.05 -4.69
CA THR A 157 4.67 7.83 -3.25
C THR A 157 3.47 8.43 -2.55
N LEU A 158 2.96 7.71 -1.55
CA LEU A 158 1.84 8.11 -0.71
C LEU A 158 2.34 8.26 0.73
N GLU A 159 2.05 9.40 1.36
CA GLU A 159 2.39 9.74 2.74
C GLU A 159 1.12 10.18 3.51
N PRO A 160 0.18 9.24 3.79
CA PRO A 160 -1.16 9.57 4.28
C PRO A 160 -1.19 10.18 5.67
N PHE A 161 -0.16 9.93 6.47
CA PHE A 161 -0.12 10.31 7.87
C PHE A 161 0.74 11.54 8.14
N LYS A 162 1.17 12.25 7.11
CA LYS A 162 1.99 13.47 7.21
C LYS A 162 1.37 14.57 8.10
N GLN A 163 0.04 14.58 8.16
CA GLN A 163 -0.73 15.53 8.99
C GLN A 163 -1.53 14.81 10.09
N MET A 164 -0.97 13.71 10.64
CA MET A 164 -1.61 12.99 11.73
C MET A 164 -1.80 13.89 12.95
N PRO A 165 -3.02 13.97 13.54
CA PRO A 165 -3.26 14.74 14.75
C PRO A 165 -2.37 14.28 15.91
N GLU A 166 -1.89 15.23 16.71
CA GLU A 166 -0.93 15.02 17.80
C GLU A 166 -1.36 13.91 18.77
N LYS A 167 -2.66 13.84 19.10
CA LYS A 167 -3.22 12.79 19.96
C LYS A 167 -2.95 11.36 19.46
N TYR A 168 -2.85 11.17 18.14
CA TYR A 168 -2.52 9.86 17.55
C TYR A 168 -1.01 9.68 17.37
N GLN A 169 -0.25 10.77 17.15
CA GLN A 169 1.20 10.70 17.11
C GLN A 169 1.80 10.17 18.40
N GLN A 170 1.23 10.57 19.56
CA GLN A 170 1.66 10.09 20.89
C GLN A 170 1.40 8.59 21.13
N LEU A 171 0.45 8.01 20.38
CA LEU A 171 0.08 6.59 20.47
C LEU A 171 0.77 5.74 19.41
N LYS A 172 1.50 6.37 18.50
CA LYS A 172 2.19 5.73 17.39
C LYS A 172 3.43 5.02 17.91
N GLN A 173 3.50 3.72 17.66
CA GLN A 173 4.66 2.90 17.99
C GLN A 173 5.21 2.22 16.73
N PRO A 174 6.52 2.31 16.45
CA PRO A 174 7.14 1.57 15.36
C PRO A 174 6.87 0.07 15.46
N LEU A 175 6.54 -0.57 14.34
CA LEU A 175 6.13 -1.97 14.35
C LEU A 175 7.22 -2.89 14.91
N ASN A 176 8.49 -2.64 14.62
CA ASN A 176 9.61 -3.40 15.18
C ASN A 176 9.64 -3.37 16.72
N GLN A 177 9.27 -2.28 17.37
CA GLN A 177 9.15 -2.18 18.83
C GLN A 177 7.95 -3.00 19.32
N VAL A 178 6.79 -2.88 18.66
CA VAL A 178 5.58 -3.67 18.98
C VAL A 178 5.87 -5.18 18.95
N LEU A 179 6.76 -5.62 18.05
CA LEU A 179 7.12 -7.03 17.89
C LEU A 179 8.27 -7.49 18.81
N ALA A 180 9.11 -6.57 19.30
CA ALA A 180 10.29 -6.92 20.11
C ALA A 180 9.99 -7.15 21.61
N GLU A 181 8.82 -6.74 22.10
CA GLU A 181 8.40 -6.90 23.50
C GLU A 181 7.80 -8.30 23.80
N ILE A 182 8.43 -9.36 23.25
CA ILE A 182 8.07 -10.76 23.52
C ILE A 182 9.12 -11.39 24.43
#